data_27c1cf37ae4f09d2499b8d26b96a2bda
#
_entry.id   27c1cf37ae4f09d2499b8d26b96a2bda
#
_cell.length_a   1.000
_cell.length_b   1.000
_cell.length_c   1.000
_cell.angle_alpha   90.00
_cell.angle_beta   90.00
_cell.angle_gamma   90.00
#
_symmetry.space_group_name_H-M   'P 1'
#
loop_
_entity.id
_entity.type
_entity.pdbx_description
1 polymer ?
#
loop_
_entity_poly.entity_id
_entity_poly.type
_entity_poly.pdbx_seq_one_letter_code
_entity_poly.pdbx_strand_id
1 'polypeptide(L)'
;MATWKNLDTLASYSKLNSLKDHVNIAEAMSGEQGAERVKKYSVPMAAGLAYNYAAKEVDETVLDALSKLADEAELIEKFQELYNGAVVNTGEKRMVLHHLARTQLGEPVVVDGVDKREFYVAQQKKAADFANKVHAGEITNEAGEKFTTVVQIG
;
A
#
# COMPACT_ATOMS: atom_id res chain seq x y z
N MET A 1 -16.26 5.89 -12.91
CA MET A 1 -15.06 5.07 -13.19
C MET A 1 -13.94 6.00 -13.60
N ALA A 2 -12.83 5.94 -12.90
CA ALA A 2 -11.64 6.70 -13.24
C ALA A 2 -11.06 6.27 -14.60
N THR A 3 -10.43 7.20 -15.30
CA THR A 3 -9.89 6.94 -16.63
C THR A 3 -8.43 6.46 -16.52
N TRP A 4 -8.16 5.24 -16.97
CA TRP A 4 -6.81 4.68 -16.96
C TRP A 4 -6.03 5.13 -18.20
N LYS A 5 -5.04 6.00 -17.98
CA LYS A 5 -4.10 6.49 -19.00
C LYS A 5 -2.68 6.19 -18.53
N ASN A 6 -1.76 6.02 -19.46
CA ASN A 6 -0.34 5.95 -19.11
C ASN A 6 0.13 7.31 -18.60
N LEU A 7 0.94 7.33 -17.53
CA LEU A 7 1.42 8.57 -16.92
C LEU A 7 2.20 9.46 -17.90
N ASP A 8 2.98 8.85 -18.78
CA ASP A 8 3.80 9.54 -19.80
C ASP A 8 2.98 10.31 -20.84
N THR A 9 1.67 10.05 -20.93
CA THR A 9 0.75 10.78 -21.79
C THR A 9 0.15 12.03 -21.12
N LEU A 10 0.43 12.25 -19.83
CA LEU A 10 -0.11 13.36 -19.06
C LEU A 10 0.80 14.59 -19.15
N ALA A 11 0.20 15.79 -19.27
CA ALA A 11 0.96 17.03 -19.35
C ALA A 11 1.74 17.32 -18.05
N SER A 12 1.14 17.01 -16.90
CA SER A 12 1.77 17.14 -15.58
C SER A 12 2.96 16.20 -15.40
N TYR A 13 2.95 15.02 -16.01
CA TYR A 13 4.12 14.13 -16.02
C TYR A 13 5.29 14.75 -16.77
N SER A 14 5.05 15.33 -17.95
CA SER A 14 6.07 16.02 -18.71
C SER A 14 6.67 17.18 -17.93
N LYS A 15 5.84 17.94 -17.18
CA LYS A 15 6.30 19.01 -16.28
C LYS A 15 7.15 18.47 -15.15
N LEU A 16 6.72 17.39 -14.47
CA LEU A 16 7.50 16.76 -13.41
C LEU A 16 8.85 16.24 -13.95
N ASN A 17 8.86 15.61 -15.12
CA ASN A 17 10.09 15.10 -15.73
C ASN A 17 11.09 16.23 -16.09
N SER A 18 10.60 17.44 -16.39
CA SER A 18 11.45 18.62 -16.62
C SER A 18 12.14 19.14 -15.34
N LEU A 19 11.72 18.69 -14.17
CA LEU A 19 12.30 19.00 -12.85
C LEU A 19 13.32 17.93 -12.39
N LYS A 20 13.68 17.02 -13.25
CA LYS A 20 14.77 16.09 -12.96
C LYS A 20 16.03 16.87 -12.57
N ASP A 21 16.70 16.42 -11.52
CA ASP A 21 17.90 17.07 -10.97
C ASP A 21 17.66 18.49 -10.40
N HIS A 22 16.39 18.90 -10.20
CA HIS A 22 16.03 20.21 -9.65
C HIS A 22 16.50 20.42 -8.20
N VAL A 23 16.53 19.33 -7.40
CA VAL A 23 16.95 19.36 -6.01
C VAL A 23 18.24 18.55 -5.81
N ASN A 24 19.31 19.23 -5.37
CA ASN A 24 20.51 18.56 -4.89
C ASN A 24 20.30 18.12 -3.43
N ILE A 25 20.04 16.82 -3.22
CA ILE A 25 19.70 16.32 -1.90
C ILE A 25 20.87 16.40 -0.91
N ALA A 26 22.12 16.30 -1.38
CA ALA A 26 23.29 16.42 -0.52
C ALA A 26 23.42 17.83 0.08
N GLU A 27 23.17 18.86 -0.73
CA GLU A 27 23.13 20.27 -0.28
C GLU A 27 21.92 20.51 0.63
N ALA A 28 20.72 20.06 0.21
CA ALA A 28 19.47 20.27 0.93
C ALA A 28 19.46 19.61 2.33
N MET A 29 20.24 18.55 2.54
CA MET A 29 20.36 17.86 3.81
C MET A 29 21.57 18.31 4.65
N SER A 30 22.32 19.31 4.20
CA SER A 30 23.50 19.77 4.92
C SER A 30 23.17 20.83 5.99
N GLY A 31 23.98 20.84 7.08
CA GLY A 31 23.91 21.86 8.12
C GLY A 31 22.54 22.02 8.80
N GLU A 32 22.25 23.25 9.22
CA GLU A 32 20.98 23.59 9.89
C GLU A 32 19.76 23.42 8.95
N GLN A 33 19.93 23.64 7.66
CA GLN A 33 18.87 23.47 6.67
C GLN A 33 18.39 22.03 6.61
N GLY A 34 19.29 21.06 6.75
CA GLY A 34 18.95 19.63 6.81
C GLY A 34 18.07 19.31 8.02
N ALA A 35 18.37 19.86 9.17
CA ALA A 35 17.56 19.66 10.38
C ALA A 35 16.15 20.26 10.25
N GLU A 36 16.03 21.45 9.68
CA GLU A 36 14.72 22.08 9.43
C GLU A 36 13.94 21.31 8.35
N ARG A 37 14.62 20.81 7.33
CA ARG A 37 14.02 19.98 6.29
C ARG A 37 13.41 18.69 6.84
N VAL A 38 14.09 18.03 7.78
CA VAL A 38 13.58 16.82 8.46
C VAL A 38 12.28 17.10 9.20
N LYS A 39 12.15 18.27 9.84
CA LYS A 39 10.91 18.68 10.52
C LYS A 39 9.81 19.01 9.51
N LYS A 40 10.15 19.76 8.47
CA LYS A 40 9.20 20.25 7.46
C LYS A 40 8.58 19.12 6.62
N TYR A 41 9.41 18.20 6.12
CA TYR A 41 8.97 17.13 5.22
C TYR A 41 8.59 15.86 5.99
N SER A 42 7.63 16.02 6.90
CA SER A 42 7.07 14.93 7.70
C SER A 42 5.55 15.08 7.76
N VAL A 43 4.82 14.00 7.52
CA VAL A 43 3.37 13.95 7.64
C VAL A 43 2.97 12.91 8.67
N PRO A 44 2.02 13.24 9.57
CA PRO A 44 1.50 12.27 10.52
C PRO A 44 0.71 11.17 9.80
N MET A 45 0.87 9.96 10.30
CA MET A 45 0.15 8.77 9.83
C MET A 45 -0.67 8.17 10.98
N ALA A 46 -1.44 7.12 10.68
CA ALA A 46 -2.16 6.39 11.69
C ALA A 46 -1.22 5.68 12.70
N ALA A 47 -1.78 5.32 13.86
CA ALA A 47 -1.09 4.58 14.92
C ALA A 47 0.18 5.26 15.46
N GLY A 48 0.25 6.59 15.46
CA GLY A 48 1.40 7.35 15.96
C GLY A 48 2.63 7.30 15.06
N LEU A 49 2.52 6.79 13.86
CA LEU A 49 3.58 6.81 12.85
C LEU A 49 3.67 8.18 12.17
N ALA A 50 4.81 8.48 11.61
CA ALA A 50 5.00 9.60 10.71
C ALA A 50 5.77 9.14 9.46
N TYR A 51 5.36 9.63 8.29
CA TYR A 51 6.11 9.45 7.07
C TYR A 51 7.01 10.67 6.87
N ASN A 52 8.32 10.46 6.98
CA ASN A 52 9.32 11.48 6.71
C ASN A 52 9.93 11.28 5.32
N TYR A 53 9.87 12.31 4.50
CA TYR A 53 10.38 12.27 3.13
C TYR A 53 11.45 13.33 2.86
N ALA A 54 12.09 13.84 3.91
CA ALA A 54 13.15 14.84 3.80
C ALA A 54 14.33 14.41 2.91
N ALA A 55 14.64 13.11 2.87
CA ALA A 55 15.70 12.55 2.05
C ALA A 55 15.29 12.24 0.60
N LYS A 56 14.09 12.69 0.15
CA LYS A 56 13.67 12.63 -1.24
C LYS A 56 14.08 13.89 -1.98
N GLU A 57 14.31 13.79 -3.27
CA GLU A 57 14.66 14.93 -4.16
C GLU A 57 13.42 15.79 -4.45
N VAL A 58 12.86 16.36 -3.40
CA VAL A 58 11.65 17.20 -3.47
C VAL A 58 11.86 18.53 -2.78
N ASP A 59 11.24 19.56 -3.32
CA ASP A 59 10.98 20.86 -2.71
C ASP A 59 9.55 21.27 -3.01
N GLU A 60 9.15 22.48 -2.68
CA GLU A 60 7.79 22.97 -2.93
C GLU A 60 7.42 22.93 -4.43
N THR A 61 8.40 23.18 -5.32
CA THR A 61 8.18 23.15 -6.77
C THR A 61 7.88 21.73 -7.25
N VAL A 62 8.66 20.75 -6.77
CA VAL A 62 8.45 19.33 -7.11
C VAL A 62 7.18 18.80 -6.47
N LEU A 63 6.86 19.18 -5.23
CA LEU A 63 5.63 18.80 -4.56
C LEU A 63 4.38 19.33 -5.27
N ASP A 64 4.42 20.59 -5.74
CA ASP A 64 3.33 21.17 -6.54
C ASP A 64 3.14 20.41 -7.87
N ALA A 65 4.24 20.04 -8.53
CA ALA A 65 4.18 19.26 -9.77
C ALA A 65 3.64 17.84 -9.52
N LEU A 66 4.01 17.19 -8.40
CA LEU A 66 3.48 15.90 -7.99
C LEU A 66 1.99 15.96 -7.65
N SER A 67 1.54 17.02 -6.96
CA SER A 67 0.13 17.23 -6.68
C SER A 67 -0.70 17.35 -7.95
N LYS A 68 -0.22 18.16 -8.92
CA LYS A 68 -0.88 18.30 -10.22
C LYS A 68 -0.92 16.98 -11.01
N LEU A 69 0.14 16.18 -10.91
CA LEU A 69 0.15 14.86 -11.53
C LEU A 69 -0.86 13.92 -10.86
N ALA A 70 -0.96 13.94 -9.53
CA ALA A 70 -1.94 13.15 -8.80
C ALA A 70 -3.37 13.49 -9.20
N ASP A 71 -3.68 14.78 -9.33
CA ASP A 71 -4.99 15.28 -9.75
C ASP A 71 -5.29 14.87 -11.20
N GLU A 72 -4.37 15.13 -12.14
CA GLU A 72 -4.56 14.79 -13.56
C GLU A 72 -4.65 13.26 -13.78
N ALA A 73 -3.94 12.50 -12.96
CA ALA A 73 -3.98 11.03 -12.98
C ALA A 73 -5.20 10.44 -12.27
N GLU A 74 -6.06 11.24 -11.64
CA GLU A 74 -7.21 10.78 -10.83
C GLU A 74 -6.76 9.78 -9.75
N LEU A 75 -5.65 10.08 -9.04
CA LEU A 75 -5.00 9.12 -8.15
C LEU A 75 -5.91 8.66 -7.01
N ILE A 76 -6.63 9.59 -6.39
CA ILE A 76 -7.50 9.29 -5.24
C ILE A 76 -8.70 8.45 -5.67
N GLU A 77 -9.32 8.81 -6.78
CA GLU A 77 -10.45 8.08 -7.36
C GLU A 77 -10.05 6.64 -7.73
N LYS A 78 -8.89 6.49 -8.37
CA LYS A 78 -8.33 5.16 -8.71
C LYS A 78 -8.02 4.33 -7.48
N PHE A 79 -7.48 4.95 -6.44
CA PHE A 79 -7.25 4.25 -5.17
C PHE A 79 -8.56 3.81 -4.52
N GLN A 80 -9.59 4.65 -4.54
CA GLN A 80 -10.92 4.29 -4.03
C GLN A 80 -11.56 3.15 -4.85
N GLU A 81 -11.44 3.19 -6.17
CA GLU A 81 -11.90 2.08 -7.03
C GLU A 81 -11.18 0.77 -6.70
N LEU A 82 -9.84 0.80 -6.55
CA LEU A 82 -9.05 -0.36 -6.11
C LEU A 82 -9.54 -0.87 -4.75
N TYR A 83 -9.70 0.04 -3.79
CA TYR A 83 -10.10 -0.30 -2.43
C TYR A 83 -11.51 -0.93 -2.38
N ASN A 84 -12.39 -0.50 -3.27
CA ASN A 84 -13.76 -1.01 -3.40
C ASN A 84 -13.87 -2.25 -4.33
N GLY A 85 -12.75 -2.82 -4.76
CA GLY A 85 -12.72 -4.07 -5.50
C GLY A 85 -12.94 -3.95 -7.01
N ALA A 86 -12.64 -2.80 -7.60
CA ALA A 86 -12.61 -2.71 -9.06
C ALA A 86 -11.50 -3.60 -9.66
N VAL A 87 -11.71 -4.08 -10.88
CA VAL A 87 -10.70 -4.82 -11.63
C VAL A 87 -9.65 -3.83 -12.16
N VAL A 88 -8.60 -3.59 -11.38
CA VAL A 88 -7.54 -2.63 -11.71
C VAL A 88 -6.31 -3.30 -12.35
N ASN A 89 -6.11 -4.60 -12.13
CA ASN A 89 -5.11 -5.37 -12.87
C ASN A 89 -5.73 -5.87 -14.18
N THR A 90 -5.63 -5.05 -15.21
CA THR A 90 -6.23 -5.32 -16.52
C THR A 90 -5.55 -6.46 -17.26
N GLY A 91 -4.28 -6.72 -17.01
CA GLY A 91 -3.51 -7.81 -17.62
C GLY A 91 -4.03 -9.18 -17.18
N GLU A 92 -4.25 -9.37 -15.89
CA GLU A 92 -4.76 -10.62 -15.31
C GLU A 92 -6.28 -10.61 -15.11
N LYS A 93 -6.95 -9.49 -15.40
CA LYS A 93 -8.39 -9.27 -15.15
C LYS A 93 -8.78 -9.55 -13.70
N ARG A 94 -7.99 -9.05 -12.76
CA ARG A 94 -8.14 -9.29 -11.32
C ARG A 94 -8.36 -8.01 -10.54
N MET A 95 -9.09 -8.16 -9.43
CA MET A 95 -9.11 -7.20 -8.33
C MET A 95 -7.83 -7.34 -7.50
N VAL A 96 -7.45 -6.27 -6.79
CA VAL A 96 -6.36 -6.26 -5.82
C VAL A 96 -6.98 -6.13 -4.43
N LEU A 97 -7.12 -7.23 -3.71
CA LEU A 97 -7.90 -7.33 -2.47
C LEU A 97 -7.06 -7.60 -1.21
N HIS A 98 -5.73 -7.43 -1.27
CA HIS A 98 -4.84 -7.72 -0.13
C HIS A 98 -5.19 -6.94 1.14
N HIS A 99 -5.77 -5.74 1.00
CA HIS A 99 -6.20 -4.92 2.13
C HIS A 99 -7.35 -5.56 2.93
N LEU A 100 -8.19 -6.39 2.32
CA LEU A 100 -9.30 -7.08 3.01
C LEU A 100 -8.81 -8.07 4.07
N ALA A 101 -7.57 -8.55 3.97
CA ALA A 101 -6.95 -9.38 5.00
C ALA A 101 -6.41 -8.57 6.20
N ARG A 102 -6.45 -7.24 6.14
CA ARG A 102 -5.84 -6.36 7.17
C ARG A 102 -6.81 -5.37 7.81
N THR A 103 -7.95 -5.16 7.21
CA THR A 103 -8.95 -4.20 7.69
C THR A 103 -10.36 -4.64 7.37
N GLN A 104 -11.28 -4.28 8.27
CA GLN A 104 -12.72 -4.43 8.08
C GLN A 104 -13.41 -3.10 7.72
N LEU A 105 -12.63 -2.07 7.38
CA LEU A 105 -13.12 -0.76 6.98
C LEU A 105 -13.63 -0.78 5.53
N GLY A 106 -14.64 0.02 5.26
CA GLY A 106 -15.24 0.22 3.94
C GLY A 106 -16.45 -0.68 3.68
N GLU A 107 -17.02 -0.52 2.50
CA GLU A 107 -18.20 -1.22 2.05
C GLU A 107 -17.90 -2.69 1.68
N PRO A 108 -18.92 -3.56 1.65
CA PRO A 108 -18.77 -4.92 1.13
C PRO A 108 -18.21 -4.95 -0.29
N VAL A 109 -17.31 -5.89 -0.55
CA VAL A 109 -16.76 -6.16 -1.88
C VAL A 109 -17.40 -7.44 -2.42
N VAL A 110 -18.49 -7.31 -3.12
CA VAL A 110 -19.28 -8.46 -3.61
C VAL A 110 -18.83 -8.88 -5.01
N VAL A 111 -18.41 -10.14 -5.14
CA VAL A 111 -18.00 -10.75 -6.41
C VAL A 111 -18.72 -12.09 -6.56
N ASP A 112 -19.45 -12.26 -7.64
CA ASP A 112 -20.23 -13.47 -7.92
C ASP A 112 -21.16 -13.87 -6.75
N GLY A 113 -21.78 -12.86 -6.11
CA GLY A 113 -22.68 -13.07 -4.98
C GLY A 113 -21.99 -13.35 -3.63
N VAL A 114 -20.67 -13.33 -3.59
CA VAL A 114 -19.89 -13.56 -2.37
C VAL A 114 -19.25 -12.25 -1.89
N ASP A 115 -19.52 -11.87 -0.64
CA ASP A 115 -18.78 -10.80 0.01
C ASP A 115 -17.35 -11.27 0.29
N LYS A 116 -16.40 -10.69 -0.43
CA LYS A 116 -14.98 -11.03 -0.29
C LYS A 116 -14.43 -10.59 1.07
N ARG A 117 -14.99 -9.56 1.68
CA ARG A 117 -14.59 -9.13 3.01
C ARG A 117 -14.90 -10.19 4.07
N GLU A 118 -16.13 -10.69 4.09
CA GLU A 118 -16.53 -11.81 4.96
C GLU A 118 -15.72 -13.09 4.66
N PHE A 119 -15.49 -13.38 3.39
CA PHE A 119 -14.64 -14.50 2.98
C PHE A 119 -13.24 -14.42 3.60
N TYR A 120 -12.56 -13.27 3.53
CA TYR A 120 -11.20 -13.11 4.10
C TYR A 120 -11.22 -13.23 5.63
N VAL A 121 -12.22 -12.70 6.32
CA VAL A 121 -12.39 -12.89 7.78
C VAL A 121 -12.51 -14.37 8.12
N ALA A 122 -13.35 -15.12 7.39
CA ALA A 122 -13.52 -16.55 7.60
C ALA A 122 -12.22 -17.34 7.35
N GLN A 123 -11.42 -16.95 6.32
CA GLN A 123 -10.12 -17.59 6.08
C GLN A 123 -9.11 -17.29 7.19
N GLN A 124 -9.06 -16.06 7.71
CA GLN A 124 -8.20 -15.72 8.85
C GLN A 124 -8.58 -16.52 10.09
N LYS A 125 -9.89 -16.65 10.38
CA LYS A 125 -10.37 -17.48 11.49
C LYS A 125 -9.96 -18.92 11.30
N LYS A 126 -10.14 -19.49 10.11
CA LYS A 126 -9.74 -20.87 9.79
C LYS A 126 -8.24 -21.11 10.03
N ALA A 127 -7.39 -20.14 9.61
CA ALA A 127 -5.95 -20.22 9.85
C ALA A 127 -5.61 -20.18 11.35
N ALA A 128 -6.26 -19.29 12.10
CA ALA A 128 -6.08 -19.20 13.55
C ALA A 128 -6.54 -20.47 14.28
N ASP A 129 -7.70 -21.00 13.93
CA ASP A 129 -8.23 -22.25 14.50
C ASP A 129 -7.29 -23.44 14.22
N PHE A 130 -6.72 -23.53 13.02
CA PHE A 130 -5.73 -24.54 12.69
C PHE A 130 -4.45 -24.38 13.52
N ALA A 131 -3.90 -23.18 13.62
CA ALA A 131 -2.72 -22.90 14.42
C ALA A 131 -2.93 -23.25 15.91
N ASN A 132 -4.10 -22.91 16.45
CA ASN A 132 -4.45 -23.26 17.83
C ASN A 132 -4.49 -24.77 18.06
N LYS A 133 -5.02 -25.57 17.12
CA LYS A 133 -5.01 -27.03 17.21
C LYS A 133 -3.60 -27.62 17.19
N VAL A 134 -2.71 -27.08 16.35
CA VAL A 134 -1.29 -27.46 16.33
C VAL A 134 -0.63 -27.16 17.68
N HIS A 135 -0.82 -25.96 18.22
CA HIS A 135 -0.26 -25.56 19.50
C HIS A 135 -0.81 -26.38 20.68
N ALA A 136 -2.08 -26.72 20.67
CA ALA A 136 -2.70 -27.57 21.66
C ALA A 136 -2.19 -29.02 21.60
N GLY A 137 -1.62 -29.42 20.45
CA GLY A 137 -1.22 -30.81 20.19
C GLY A 137 -2.38 -31.72 19.79
N GLU A 138 -3.46 -31.12 19.28
CA GLU A 138 -4.56 -31.90 18.67
C GLU A 138 -4.17 -32.40 17.29
N ILE A 139 -3.21 -31.69 16.63
CA ILE A 139 -2.60 -32.12 15.38
C ILE A 139 -1.15 -32.47 15.67
N THR A 140 -0.80 -33.74 15.40
CA THR A 140 0.50 -34.35 15.71
C THR A 140 1.12 -34.95 14.46
N ASN A 141 2.40 -35.36 14.55
CA ASN A 141 3.04 -36.18 13.55
C ASN A 141 2.52 -37.64 13.62
N GLU A 142 3.00 -38.51 12.75
CA GLU A 142 2.61 -39.94 12.71
C GLU A 142 2.96 -40.69 14.00
N ALA A 143 3.97 -40.26 14.76
CA ALA A 143 4.35 -40.81 16.04
C ALA A 143 3.51 -40.29 17.23
N GLY A 144 2.55 -39.39 16.98
CA GLY A 144 1.73 -38.77 18.02
C GLY A 144 2.41 -37.63 18.76
N GLU A 145 3.55 -37.15 18.27
CA GLU A 145 4.30 -36.07 18.90
C GLU A 145 3.87 -34.69 18.38
N LYS A 146 3.92 -33.67 19.24
CA LYS A 146 3.63 -32.29 18.88
C LYS A 146 4.68 -31.72 17.93
N PHE A 147 4.23 -30.93 16.96
CA PHE A 147 5.15 -30.12 16.15
C PHE A 147 5.81 -29.02 17.00
N THR A 148 7.13 -28.94 16.95
CA THR A 148 7.94 -27.96 17.68
C THR A 148 8.67 -27.01 16.73
N THR A 149 8.76 -27.37 15.46
CA THR A 149 9.53 -26.63 14.46
C THR A 149 8.75 -26.55 13.16
N VAL A 150 8.73 -25.36 12.57
CA VAL A 150 8.21 -25.10 11.23
C VAL A 150 9.36 -24.64 10.34
N VAL A 151 9.54 -25.30 9.20
CA VAL A 151 10.51 -24.92 8.18
C VAL A 151 9.74 -24.37 6.98
N GLN A 152 9.96 -23.13 6.64
CA GLN A 152 9.39 -22.50 5.46
C GLN A 152 10.48 -22.38 4.38
N ILE A 153 10.16 -22.88 3.20
CA ILE A 153 11.01 -22.79 2.00
C ILE A 153 10.23 -22.00 0.97
N GLY A 154 10.82 -20.90 0.44
CA GLY A 154 10.17 -20.02 -0.53
C GLY A 154 11.15 -19.11 -1.25
#